data_02dd4abd4cf3cd6093f5be15bc8b7bf5
#
_entry.id   02dd4abd4cf3cd6093f5be15bc8b7bf5
#
_cell.length_a   1.000
_cell.length_b   1.000
_cell.length_c   1.000
_cell.angle_alpha   90.00
_cell.angle_beta   90.00
_cell.angle_gamma   90.00
#
_symmetry.space_group_name_H-M   'P 1'
#
loop_
_entity.id
_entity.type
_entity.pdbx_description
1 polymer ?
#
loop_
_entity_poly.entity_id
_entity_poly.type
_entity_poly.pdbx_seq_one_letter_code
_entity_poly.pdbx_strand_id
1 'polypeptide(L)'
;MLVHKAVKSVFTVLIWKMKYGSSVKIGFPLAMEKVTLEKDRGATVVLGEKIQNRGAFYLGCKGQGRLSIGAHCFFNTNTSITCMKEVVIGDYCKFGTNLVIVDHDHDFRETGEEFPGEKIEIGDHVWVGAGCTILKGVKIGDHAVIGAGSVVRRDVPAGSVYYDKREAVIL
;
A
#
# COMPACT_ATOMS: atom_id res chain seq x y z
N MET A 1 -10.10 -22.99 2.44
CA MET A 1 -9.93 -21.57 2.87
C MET A 1 -9.65 -20.60 1.70
N LEU A 2 -8.66 -20.85 0.85
CA LEU A 2 -8.34 -20.01 -0.33
C LEU A 2 -9.49 -19.90 -1.35
N VAL A 3 -10.17 -20.98 -1.68
CA VAL A 3 -11.30 -21.00 -2.63
C VAL A 3 -12.44 -20.10 -2.16
N HIS A 4 -12.79 -20.13 -0.87
CA HIS A 4 -13.84 -19.28 -0.31
C HIS A 4 -13.49 -17.78 -0.37
N LYS A 5 -12.22 -17.42 -0.16
CA LYS A 5 -11.73 -16.04 -0.32
C LYS A 5 -11.78 -15.61 -1.80
N ALA A 6 -11.38 -16.48 -2.71
CA ALA A 6 -11.43 -16.20 -4.14
C ALA A 6 -12.87 -15.91 -4.62
N VAL A 7 -13.85 -16.69 -4.16
CA VAL A 7 -15.28 -16.46 -4.49
C VAL A 7 -15.76 -15.10 -3.95
N LYS A 8 -15.45 -14.76 -2.69
CA LYS A 8 -15.79 -13.44 -2.12
C LYS A 8 -15.12 -12.30 -2.89
N SER A 9 -13.88 -12.48 -3.33
CA SER A 9 -13.16 -11.49 -4.12
C SER A 9 -13.86 -11.20 -5.47
N VAL A 10 -14.47 -12.20 -6.11
CA VAL A 10 -15.23 -12.00 -7.36
C VAL A 10 -16.35 -10.97 -7.14
N PHE A 11 -17.14 -11.13 -6.08
CA PHE A 11 -18.23 -10.18 -5.79
C PHE A 11 -17.69 -8.78 -5.50
N THR A 12 -16.62 -8.68 -4.71
CA THR A 12 -15.97 -7.39 -4.42
C THR A 12 -15.48 -6.71 -5.70
N VAL A 13 -14.82 -7.45 -6.59
CA VAL A 13 -14.34 -6.95 -7.88
C VAL A 13 -15.50 -6.49 -8.77
N LEU A 14 -16.59 -7.23 -8.83
CA LEU A 14 -17.78 -6.85 -9.60
C LEU A 14 -18.39 -5.56 -9.08
N ILE A 15 -18.53 -5.40 -7.75
CA ILE A 15 -19.04 -4.17 -7.12
C ILE A 15 -18.12 -3.00 -7.46
N TRP A 16 -16.81 -3.15 -7.38
CA TRP A 16 -15.85 -2.09 -7.70
C TRP A 16 -15.88 -1.72 -9.18
N LYS A 17 -15.98 -2.70 -10.08
CA LYS A 17 -16.14 -2.45 -11.52
C LYS A 17 -17.43 -1.70 -11.84
N MET A 18 -18.54 -2.07 -11.21
CA MET A 18 -19.81 -1.35 -11.37
C MET A 18 -19.73 0.08 -10.82
N LYS A 19 -19.10 0.27 -9.66
CA LYS A 19 -19.03 1.58 -9.00
C LYS A 19 -18.03 2.53 -9.65
N TYR A 20 -16.89 2.02 -10.12
CA TYR A 20 -15.74 2.82 -10.52
C TYR A 20 -15.34 2.69 -12.00
N GLY A 21 -15.95 1.74 -12.73
CA GLY A 21 -15.71 1.55 -14.17
C GLY A 21 -14.26 1.23 -14.52
N SER A 22 -13.77 1.82 -15.61
CA SER A 22 -12.42 1.58 -16.14
C SER A 22 -11.29 2.20 -15.30
N SER A 23 -11.62 3.05 -14.33
CA SER A 23 -10.62 3.66 -13.42
C SER A 23 -10.10 2.70 -12.34
N VAL A 24 -10.68 1.49 -12.25
CA VAL A 24 -10.18 0.40 -11.41
C VAL A 24 -9.87 -0.79 -12.30
N LYS A 25 -8.57 -1.09 -12.46
CA LYS A 25 -8.09 -2.26 -13.20
C LYS A 25 -7.65 -3.34 -12.20
N ILE A 26 -8.13 -4.56 -12.39
CA ILE A 26 -7.89 -5.64 -11.43
C ILE A 26 -7.50 -6.90 -12.20
N GLY A 27 -6.30 -7.41 -11.89
CA GLY A 27 -5.84 -8.74 -12.27
C GLY A 27 -6.57 -9.81 -11.46
N PHE A 28 -6.71 -11.00 -12.03
CA PHE A 28 -7.41 -12.11 -11.38
C PHE A 28 -6.56 -13.39 -11.51
N PRO A 29 -6.58 -14.30 -10.51
CA PRO A 29 -7.41 -14.33 -9.31
C PRO A 29 -6.88 -13.44 -8.17
N LEU A 30 -7.78 -13.03 -7.27
CA LEU A 30 -7.47 -12.42 -5.98
C LEU A 30 -7.94 -13.31 -4.83
N ALA A 31 -7.29 -13.22 -3.68
CA ALA A 31 -7.72 -13.87 -2.44
C ALA A 31 -7.79 -12.84 -1.30
N MET A 32 -8.68 -11.86 -1.48
CA MET A 32 -8.81 -10.70 -0.61
C MET A 32 -10.10 -10.77 0.19
N GLU A 33 -10.05 -10.34 1.45
CA GLU A 33 -11.19 -10.25 2.36
C GLU A 33 -11.14 -8.97 3.19
N LYS A 34 -12.31 -8.46 3.61
CA LYS A 34 -12.42 -7.25 4.44
C LYS A 34 -11.64 -6.06 3.84
N VAL A 35 -11.73 -5.89 2.51
CA VAL A 35 -11.08 -4.78 1.80
C VAL A 35 -12.07 -3.66 1.59
N THR A 36 -11.68 -2.47 2.00
CA THR A 36 -12.40 -1.23 1.72
C THR A 36 -11.63 -0.45 0.67
N LEU A 37 -12.29 -0.12 -0.45
CA LEU A 37 -11.76 0.77 -1.46
C LEU A 37 -12.58 2.06 -1.49
N GLU A 38 -11.92 3.17 -1.22
CA GLU A 38 -12.45 4.52 -1.38
C GLU A 38 -11.62 5.26 -2.41
N LYS A 39 -12.24 5.72 -3.49
CA LYS A 39 -11.54 6.51 -4.49
C LYS A 39 -12.41 7.61 -5.07
N ASP A 40 -11.77 8.72 -5.43
CA ASP A 40 -12.39 9.83 -6.12
C ASP A 40 -12.47 9.57 -7.64
N ARG A 41 -13.30 10.33 -8.36
CA ARG A 41 -13.50 10.14 -9.80
C ARG A 41 -12.19 10.25 -10.61
N GLY A 42 -11.33 11.21 -10.25
CA GLY A 42 -10.06 11.45 -10.92
C GLY A 42 -8.97 10.42 -10.62
N ALA A 43 -9.11 9.70 -9.50
CA ALA A 43 -8.10 8.74 -9.07
C ALA A 43 -8.15 7.44 -9.89
N THR A 44 -7.03 6.73 -9.94
CA THR A 44 -6.91 5.41 -10.60
C THR A 44 -6.32 4.38 -9.66
N VAL A 45 -6.83 3.15 -9.75
CA VAL A 45 -6.32 2.02 -8.96
C VAL A 45 -6.07 0.84 -9.87
N VAL A 46 -4.87 0.29 -9.80
CA VAL A 46 -4.46 -0.90 -10.54
C VAL A 46 -3.99 -1.96 -9.52
N LEU A 47 -4.61 -3.10 -9.55
CA LEU A 47 -4.26 -4.25 -8.72
C LEU A 47 -3.84 -5.41 -9.61
N GLY A 48 -2.65 -5.94 -9.40
CA GLY A 48 -2.14 -7.14 -10.05
C GLY A 48 -2.93 -8.39 -9.67
N GLU A 49 -2.58 -9.50 -10.28
CA GLU A 49 -3.18 -10.80 -9.95
C GLU A 49 -2.60 -11.41 -8.66
N LYS A 50 -3.31 -12.37 -8.09
CA LYS A 50 -2.86 -13.19 -6.94
C LYS A 50 -2.48 -12.38 -5.70
N ILE A 51 -3.05 -11.19 -5.55
CA ILE A 51 -2.93 -10.42 -4.29
C ILE A 51 -3.75 -11.14 -3.20
N GLN A 52 -3.17 -11.25 -2.02
CA GLN A 52 -3.78 -11.88 -0.85
C GLN A 52 -3.67 -10.97 0.36
N ASN A 53 -4.69 -11.02 1.24
CA ASN A 53 -4.61 -10.41 2.56
C ASN A 53 -5.23 -11.30 3.65
N ARG A 54 -4.92 -10.99 4.91
CA ARG A 54 -5.44 -11.76 6.08
C ARG A 54 -6.48 -11.04 6.90
N GLY A 55 -6.85 -9.82 6.60
CA GLY A 55 -7.79 -9.09 7.43
C GLY A 55 -8.12 -7.71 6.89
N ALA A 56 -8.38 -6.77 7.78
CA ALA A 56 -8.72 -5.41 7.37
C ALA A 56 -7.64 -4.82 6.45
N PHE A 57 -8.08 -4.32 5.28
CA PHE A 57 -7.23 -3.69 4.29
C PHE A 57 -7.95 -2.49 3.70
N TYR A 58 -7.46 -1.30 4.00
CA TYR A 58 -8.00 -0.05 3.50
C TYR A 58 -7.14 0.50 2.36
N LEU A 59 -7.80 0.84 1.26
CA LEU A 59 -7.23 1.50 0.08
C LEU A 59 -7.98 2.81 -0.14
N GLY A 60 -7.35 3.93 0.18
CA GLY A 60 -7.84 5.28 -0.09
C GLY A 60 -7.07 5.89 -1.25
N CYS A 61 -7.75 6.24 -2.36
CA CYS A 61 -7.11 6.91 -3.50
C CYS A 61 -7.91 8.16 -3.85
N LYS A 62 -7.40 9.32 -3.51
CA LYS A 62 -8.13 10.59 -3.53
C LYS A 62 -7.60 11.55 -4.60
N GLY A 63 -8.42 12.55 -4.95
CA GLY A 63 -8.06 13.56 -5.95
C GLY A 63 -7.76 12.96 -7.31
N GLN A 64 -6.53 13.14 -7.79
CA GLN A 64 -5.97 12.57 -9.02
C GLN A 64 -4.95 11.45 -8.73
N GLY A 65 -4.98 10.88 -7.53
CA GLY A 65 -4.02 9.88 -7.07
C GLY A 65 -3.95 8.64 -7.96
N ARG A 66 -2.77 8.05 -8.04
CA ARG A 66 -2.51 6.81 -8.78
C ARG A 66 -1.94 5.76 -7.85
N LEU A 67 -2.73 4.74 -7.56
CA LEU A 67 -2.32 3.59 -6.76
C LEU A 67 -2.12 2.38 -7.66
N SER A 68 -0.93 1.79 -7.64
CA SER A 68 -0.63 0.54 -8.33
C SER A 68 -0.01 -0.47 -7.37
N ILE A 69 -0.55 -1.67 -7.34
CA ILE A 69 -0.01 -2.80 -6.58
C ILE A 69 0.23 -3.94 -7.55
N GLY A 70 1.45 -4.44 -7.59
CA GLY A 70 1.89 -5.53 -8.44
C GLY A 70 1.25 -6.88 -8.09
N ALA A 71 1.65 -7.90 -8.84
CA ALA A 71 1.14 -9.25 -8.68
C ALA A 71 1.77 -9.99 -7.50
N HIS A 72 1.11 -11.05 -7.02
CA HIS A 72 1.63 -11.96 -6.00
C HIS A 72 1.97 -11.30 -4.65
N CYS A 73 1.43 -10.11 -4.37
CA CYS A 73 1.65 -9.41 -3.11
C CYS A 73 0.82 -10.00 -1.97
N PHE A 74 1.39 -10.01 -0.79
CA PHE A 74 0.72 -10.44 0.43
C PHE A 74 0.69 -9.31 1.47
N PHE A 75 -0.50 -9.00 1.96
CA PHE A 75 -0.72 -8.04 3.03
C PHE A 75 -1.27 -8.78 4.26
N ASN A 76 -0.64 -8.58 5.40
CA ASN A 76 -1.20 -9.10 6.64
C ASN A 76 -2.36 -8.20 7.12
N THR A 77 -2.88 -8.45 8.30
CA THR A 77 -4.04 -7.71 8.81
C THR A 77 -3.71 -6.25 9.16
N ASN A 78 -4.73 -5.39 9.08
CA ASN A 78 -4.68 -3.99 9.46
C ASN A 78 -3.67 -3.18 8.62
N THR A 79 -3.84 -3.24 7.30
CA THR A 79 -3.07 -2.44 6.34
C THR A 79 -3.90 -1.22 5.91
N SER A 80 -3.26 -0.05 5.87
CA SER A 80 -3.82 1.19 5.33
C SER A 80 -2.88 1.78 4.29
N ILE A 81 -3.39 2.01 3.08
CA ILE A 81 -2.69 2.72 2.01
C ILE A 81 -3.55 3.92 1.63
N THR A 82 -3.00 5.13 1.82
CA THR A 82 -3.65 6.37 1.39
C THR A 82 -2.79 7.07 0.35
N CYS A 83 -3.40 7.35 -0.80
CA CYS A 83 -2.74 7.86 -1.99
C CYS A 83 -3.45 9.11 -2.51
N MET A 84 -2.74 10.22 -2.62
CA MET A 84 -3.20 11.47 -3.24
C MET A 84 -2.36 11.87 -4.45
N LYS A 85 -1.13 11.42 -4.54
CA LYS A 85 -0.20 11.63 -5.66
C LYS A 85 0.03 10.32 -6.41
N GLU A 86 0.96 9.50 -5.92
CA GLU A 86 1.26 8.22 -6.54
C GLU A 86 1.89 7.23 -5.56
N VAL A 87 1.33 6.04 -5.50
CA VAL A 87 1.92 4.91 -4.77
C VAL A 87 2.06 3.74 -5.72
N VAL A 88 3.29 3.28 -5.92
CA VAL A 88 3.61 2.12 -6.76
C VAL A 88 4.26 1.05 -5.88
N ILE A 89 3.70 -0.15 -5.91
CA ILE A 89 4.22 -1.34 -5.25
C ILE A 89 4.47 -2.39 -6.32
N GLY A 90 5.66 -2.92 -6.37
CA GLY A 90 6.09 -3.97 -7.29
C GLY A 90 5.48 -5.34 -6.98
N ASP A 91 6.02 -6.35 -7.64
CA ASP A 91 5.55 -7.73 -7.55
C ASP A 91 6.16 -8.47 -6.35
N TYR A 92 5.49 -9.54 -5.90
CA TYR A 92 5.97 -10.49 -4.89
C TYR A 92 6.32 -9.88 -3.53
N CYS A 93 5.81 -8.68 -3.23
CA CYS A 93 6.05 -8.01 -1.95
C CYS A 93 5.27 -8.66 -0.79
N LYS A 94 5.84 -8.61 0.41
CA LYS A 94 5.22 -9.15 1.63
C LYS A 94 5.20 -8.09 2.72
N PHE A 95 4.02 -7.86 3.28
CA PHE A 95 3.79 -6.83 4.29
C PHE A 95 3.27 -7.45 5.59
N GLY A 96 3.89 -7.06 6.70
CA GLY A 96 3.49 -7.44 8.06
C GLY A 96 2.18 -6.77 8.50
N THR A 97 1.77 -7.05 9.73
CA THR A 97 0.57 -6.45 10.35
C THR A 97 0.77 -4.97 10.66
N ASN A 98 -0.32 -4.19 10.72
CA ASN A 98 -0.31 -2.77 11.08
C ASN A 98 0.61 -1.94 10.17
N LEU A 99 0.45 -2.08 8.88
CA LEU A 99 1.17 -1.30 7.88
C LEU A 99 0.43 0.00 7.56
N VAL A 100 1.16 1.10 7.49
CA VAL A 100 0.68 2.38 6.96
C VAL A 100 1.57 2.82 5.80
N ILE A 101 0.96 3.18 4.66
CA ILE A 101 1.62 3.82 3.52
C ILE A 101 0.85 5.10 3.23
N VAL A 102 1.54 6.25 3.24
CA VAL A 102 0.93 7.56 3.02
C VAL A 102 1.85 8.46 2.21
N ASP A 103 1.38 8.93 1.04
CA ASP A 103 2.17 9.71 0.09
C ASP A 103 2.00 11.23 0.22
N HIS A 104 1.32 11.69 1.26
CA HIS A 104 0.99 13.09 1.48
C HIS A 104 0.95 13.46 2.97
N ASP A 105 1.00 14.77 3.24
CA ASP A 105 0.77 15.37 4.55
C ASP A 105 -0.38 16.36 4.45
N HIS A 106 -0.84 16.88 5.58
CA HIS A 106 -1.65 18.11 5.64
C HIS A 106 -0.76 19.34 5.54
N ASP A 107 -1.25 20.39 4.90
CA ASP A 107 -0.52 21.67 4.79
C ASP A 107 -0.52 22.44 6.12
N PHE A 108 0.25 21.96 7.08
CA PHE A 108 0.40 22.62 8.38
C PHE A 108 1.27 23.90 8.33
N ARG A 109 1.87 24.22 7.17
CA ARG A 109 2.67 25.43 6.95
C ARG A 109 1.96 26.46 6.06
N GLU A 110 0.71 26.21 5.69
CA GLU A 110 -0.10 27.09 4.84
C GLU A 110 0.59 27.46 3.53
N THR A 111 1.23 26.48 2.89
CA THR A 111 1.96 26.66 1.62
C THR A 111 1.03 26.85 0.43
N GLY A 112 -0.27 26.65 0.63
CA GLY A 112 -1.31 26.75 -0.39
C GLY A 112 -1.63 25.45 -1.14
N GLU A 113 -0.92 24.38 -0.85
CA GLU A 113 -1.24 23.03 -1.30
C GLU A 113 -1.83 22.23 -0.15
N GLU A 114 -3.14 22.02 -0.13
CA GLU A 114 -3.88 21.40 0.97
C GLU A 114 -3.29 20.05 1.41
N PHE A 115 -2.78 19.27 0.44
CA PHE A 115 -2.12 17.97 0.69
C PHE A 115 -0.82 17.87 -0.09
N PRO A 116 0.27 18.48 0.41
CA PRO A 116 1.59 18.35 -0.22
C PRO A 116 2.03 16.89 -0.18
N GLY A 117 2.26 16.31 -1.35
CA GLY A 117 2.55 14.89 -1.47
C GLY A 117 3.67 14.60 -2.46
N GLU A 118 4.32 13.46 -2.27
CA GLU A 118 5.39 12.96 -3.12
C GLU A 118 5.20 11.47 -3.38
N LYS A 119 5.56 11.02 -4.58
CA LYS A 119 5.45 9.62 -4.99
C LYS A 119 6.17 8.68 -4.03
N ILE A 120 5.56 7.53 -3.76
CA ILE A 120 6.19 6.38 -3.11
C ILE A 120 6.41 5.29 -4.15
N GLU A 121 7.62 4.74 -4.20
CA GLU A 121 7.98 3.58 -5.01
C GLU A 121 8.50 2.44 -4.14
N ILE A 122 7.88 1.28 -4.25
CA ILE A 122 8.34 0.04 -3.61
C ILE A 122 8.61 -0.96 -4.73
N GLY A 123 9.85 -1.42 -4.84
CA GLY A 123 10.28 -2.38 -5.86
C GLY A 123 9.73 -3.78 -5.67
N ASP A 124 10.29 -4.72 -6.39
CA ASP A 124 9.87 -6.12 -6.36
C ASP A 124 10.49 -6.88 -5.17
N HIS A 125 9.80 -7.93 -4.71
CA HIS A 125 10.29 -8.83 -3.66
C HIS A 125 10.65 -8.14 -2.33
N VAL A 126 10.08 -6.98 -2.05
CA VAL A 126 10.31 -6.24 -0.79
C VAL A 126 9.58 -6.92 0.36
N TRP A 127 10.27 -7.03 1.50
CA TRP A 127 9.66 -7.49 2.74
C TRP A 127 9.59 -6.36 3.77
N VAL A 128 8.39 -6.03 4.20
CA VAL A 128 8.13 -5.00 5.24
C VAL A 128 7.62 -5.69 6.51
N GLY A 129 8.33 -5.50 7.60
CA GLY A 129 7.97 -6.03 8.92
C GLY A 129 6.68 -5.42 9.48
N ALA A 130 6.22 -5.95 10.60
CA ALA A 130 5.01 -5.47 11.27
C ALA A 130 5.18 -4.06 11.87
N GLY A 131 4.09 -3.27 11.92
CA GLY A 131 4.06 -1.96 12.55
C GLY A 131 4.87 -0.88 11.82
N CYS A 132 5.12 -1.07 10.52
CA CYS A 132 5.87 -0.09 9.74
C CYS A 132 5.00 1.02 9.18
N THR A 133 5.61 2.20 9.04
CA THR A 133 5.03 3.35 8.33
C THR A 133 5.95 3.77 7.20
N ILE A 134 5.44 3.87 5.96
CA ILE A 134 6.18 4.34 4.80
C ILE A 134 5.63 5.71 4.42
N LEU A 135 6.48 6.73 4.46
CA LEU A 135 6.12 8.12 4.23
C LEU A 135 6.38 8.55 2.79
N LYS A 136 5.81 9.70 2.41
CA LYS A 136 5.94 10.30 1.10
C LYS A 136 7.38 10.48 0.64
N GLY A 137 7.59 10.44 -0.68
CA GLY A 137 8.88 10.67 -1.32
C GLY A 137 9.87 9.51 -1.25
N VAL A 138 9.49 8.38 -0.61
CA VAL A 138 10.39 7.25 -0.39
C VAL A 138 10.42 6.31 -1.57
N LYS A 139 11.64 5.89 -1.96
CA LYS A 139 11.90 4.79 -2.87
C LYS A 139 12.55 3.62 -2.13
N ILE A 140 11.92 2.45 -2.17
CA ILE A 140 12.45 1.20 -1.63
C ILE A 140 12.83 0.30 -2.80
N GLY A 141 14.11 -0.03 -2.92
CA GLY A 141 14.63 -0.86 -4.01
C GLY A 141 14.24 -2.34 -3.86
N ASP A 142 14.40 -3.08 -4.96
CA ASP A 142 14.08 -4.50 -5.02
C ASP A 142 14.78 -5.30 -3.94
N HIS A 143 14.13 -6.35 -3.45
CA HIS A 143 14.66 -7.26 -2.43
C HIS A 143 15.07 -6.59 -1.10
N ALA A 144 14.67 -5.33 -0.87
CA ALA A 144 14.93 -4.68 0.41
C ALA A 144 14.09 -5.29 1.54
N VAL A 145 14.62 -5.20 2.75
CA VAL A 145 13.93 -5.63 3.98
C VAL A 145 13.76 -4.45 4.91
N ILE A 146 12.54 -4.19 5.34
CA ILE A 146 12.23 -3.17 6.35
C ILE A 146 11.91 -3.86 7.68
N GLY A 147 12.73 -3.60 8.67
CA GLY A 147 12.57 -4.14 10.02
C GLY A 147 11.29 -3.66 10.68
N ALA A 148 10.71 -4.51 11.53
CA ALA A 148 9.45 -4.21 12.22
C ALA A 148 9.50 -2.90 13.03
N GLY A 149 8.39 -2.17 13.04
CA GLY A 149 8.24 -0.92 13.77
C GLY A 149 8.97 0.28 13.16
N SER A 150 9.53 0.15 11.97
CA SER A 150 10.28 1.26 11.33
C SER A 150 9.36 2.31 10.74
N VAL A 151 9.83 3.56 10.79
CA VAL A 151 9.26 4.69 10.04
C VAL A 151 10.22 5.04 8.89
N VAL A 152 9.86 4.63 7.67
CA VAL A 152 10.69 4.83 6.48
C VAL A 152 10.44 6.23 5.94
N ARG A 153 11.46 7.10 6.00
CA ARG A 153 11.40 8.50 5.60
C ARG A 153 12.53 8.91 4.65
N ARG A 154 13.25 7.94 4.11
CA ARG A 154 14.33 8.12 3.13
C ARG A 154 14.46 6.86 2.29
N ASP A 155 15.10 6.99 1.16
CA ASP A 155 15.30 5.88 0.23
C ASP A 155 16.05 4.72 0.88
N VAL A 156 15.66 3.52 0.47
CA VAL A 156 16.25 2.25 0.90
C VAL A 156 16.81 1.56 -0.34
N PRO A 157 18.14 1.37 -0.45
CA PRO A 157 18.73 0.72 -1.61
C PRO A 157 18.25 -0.74 -1.78
N ALA A 158 18.29 -1.23 -3.02
CA ALA A 158 17.95 -2.62 -3.31
C ALA A 158 18.83 -3.59 -2.50
N GLY A 159 18.24 -4.69 -2.05
CA GLY A 159 18.91 -5.76 -1.30
C GLY A 159 19.36 -5.37 0.11
N SER A 160 19.06 -4.15 0.57
CA SER A 160 19.50 -3.68 1.89
C SER A 160 18.48 -3.98 2.99
N VAL A 161 18.94 -3.91 4.23
CA VAL A 161 18.09 -4.01 5.43
C VAL A 161 18.03 -2.64 6.10
N TYR A 162 16.81 -2.10 6.19
CA TYR A 162 16.52 -0.85 6.88
C TYR A 162 15.84 -1.13 8.21
N TYR A 163 16.27 -0.47 9.27
CA TYR A 163 15.58 -0.44 10.56
C TYR A 163 15.88 0.87 11.30
N ASP A 164 14.93 1.33 12.11
CA ASP A 164 15.15 2.46 13.00
C ASP A 164 15.92 1.99 14.23
N LYS A 165 17.11 2.58 14.44
CA LYS A 165 17.85 2.36 15.70
C LYS A 165 17.09 3.08 16.83
N ARG A 166 16.57 2.31 17.77
CA ARG A 166 15.88 2.83 18.96
C ARG A 166 16.73 2.53 20.20
N GLU A 167 16.94 3.53 21.03
CA GLU A 167 17.55 3.36 22.35
C GLU A 167 16.44 3.27 23.38
N ALA A 168 16.46 2.22 24.21
CA ALA A 168 15.56 2.14 25.35
C ALA A 168 16.10 3.03 26.47
N VAL A 169 15.27 3.94 26.97
CA VAL A 169 15.57 4.70 28.19
C VAL A 169 14.81 4.05 29.32
N ILE A 170 15.53 3.53 30.32
CA ILE A 170 14.96 3.02 31.55
C ILE A 170 15.16 4.13 32.59
N LEU A 171 14.05 4.65 33.12
CA LEU A 171 14.03 5.66 34.19
C LEU A 171 13.90 5.00 35.54
#